data_1ca6c2e6af96cc881c3832a42c390c15
#
_entry.id   1ca6c2e6af96cc881c3832a42c390c15
#
_cell.length_a   1.000
_cell.length_b   1.000
_cell.length_c   1.000
_cell.angle_alpha   90.00
_cell.angle_beta   90.00
_cell.angle_gamma   90.00
#
_symmetry.space_group_name_H-M   'P 1'
#
loop_
_entity.id
_entity.type
_entity.pdbx_description
1 polymer ?
#
loop_
_entity_poly.entity_id
_entity_poly.type
_entity_poly.pdbx_seq_one_letter_code
_entity_poly.pdbx_strand_id
1 'polypeptide(L)'
;MPKNRMVRYRAICGLLLLLLVTSLMACSILPWKRERSPYTKEEVTKLSDKDIYIIDGEKYLKVPSGTDEQGNVQFHYVKVDRYLAGEVEPLPLETERVMREESQEIERAAHQGEVVTAQEPMAQEQEVQEPPTVTTRIVKYPYLKRKIAILPFEDRTQFTLEKFGEVIANRLAQKMEDEVFTSQVVDREMVRLTLARSGLTVQDLTNPSKTTVLNKTLGVQGVIMGTVYGPFVTTTNPTEYEKISMAIVRVAVQFIDTSQGRIVREFVATNPLGGSEEFGELSEEKAKYRAVDLAVDKILAQLVSEIQGMDWLTRIALVEGNTVYLNAGNRTGLKKGDLLEVYATGDVDGSSPIGRIQVSKLFGVDAAVAQVIQGRVQLNAVVKPLPQS
;
A
#
# COMPACT_ATOMS: atom_id res chain seq x y z
N MET A 1 64.61 -31.80 10.92
CA MET A 1 63.93 -30.92 11.88
C MET A 1 62.81 -30.13 11.18
N PRO A 2 61.58 -30.51 11.31
CA PRO A 2 60.48 -29.49 11.38
C PRO A 2 59.27 -29.95 12.21
N LYS A 3 59.44 -30.65 13.33
CA LYS A 3 58.26 -31.06 14.18
C LYS A 3 57.69 -29.97 15.09
N ASN A 4 58.45 -28.92 15.41
CA ASN A 4 58.03 -27.90 16.39
C ASN A 4 57.11 -26.78 15.85
N ARG A 5 56.92 -26.62 14.54
CA ARG A 5 56.04 -25.58 14.00
C ARG A 5 54.57 -26.02 14.03
N MET A 6 54.27 -27.27 13.84
CA MET A 6 52.89 -27.78 13.77
C MET A 6 52.19 -27.78 15.15
N VAL A 7 52.93 -27.95 16.24
CA VAL A 7 52.41 -27.89 17.62
C VAL A 7 52.01 -26.47 18.01
N ARG A 8 52.79 -25.47 17.58
CA ARG A 8 52.50 -24.05 17.87
C ARG A 8 51.26 -23.54 17.13
N TYR A 9 51.05 -23.98 15.90
CA TYR A 9 49.79 -23.61 15.15
C TYR A 9 48.55 -24.21 15.75
N ARG A 10 48.60 -25.45 16.25
CA ARG A 10 47.45 -26.09 16.92
C ARG A 10 47.09 -25.40 18.24
N ALA A 11 48.09 -24.95 19.00
CA ALA A 11 47.86 -24.21 20.25
C ALA A 11 47.25 -22.81 20.00
N ILE A 12 47.69 -22.11 18.95
CA ILE A 12 47.18 -20.78 18.58
C ILE A 12 45.73 -20.88 18.04
N CYS A 13 45.43 -21.88 17.19
CA CYS A 13 44.07 -22.11 16.71
C CYS A 13 43.12 -22.50 17.85
N GLY A 14 43.57 -23.32 18.81
CA GLY A 14 42.74 -23.66 19.98
C GLY A 14 42.46 -22.46 20.88
N LEU A 15 43.44 -21.55 21.07
CA LEU A 15 43.24 -20.33 21.85
C LEU A 15 42.30 -19.33 21.17
N LEU A 16 42.39 -19.19 19.84
CA LEU A 16 41.48 -18.36 19.03
C LEU A 16 40.04 -18.90 19.03
N LEU A 17 39.85 -20.22 18.97
CA LEU A 17 38.54 -20.85 19.03
C LEU A 17 37.90 -20.67 20.42
N LEU A 18 38.71 -20.75 21.50
CA LEU A 18 38.24 -20.53 22.88
C LEU A 18 37.81 -19.08 23.11
N LEU A 19 38.57 -18.11 22.55
CA LEU A 19 38.20 -16.68 22.59
C LEU A 19 36.94 -16.37 21.78
N LEU A 20 36.71 -17.06 20.67
CA LEU A 20 35.49 -16.88 19.87
C LEU A 20 34.23 -17.43 20.56
N VAL A 21 34.37 -18.57 21.27
CA VAL A 21 33.26 -19.18 22.04
C VAL A 21 32.91 -18.34 23.27
N THR A 22 33.93 -17.75 23.96
CA THR A 22 33.68 -16.88 25.12
C THR A 22 33.04 -15.54 24.73
N SER A 23 33.33 -14.99 23.53
CA SER A 23 32.67 -13.76 23.03
C SER A 23 31.23 -13.99 22.62
N LEU A 24 30.87 -15.19 22.15
CA LEU A 24 29.47 -15.55 21.82
C LEU A 24 28.60 -15.79 23.06
N MET A 25 29.20 -16.20 24.19
CA MET A 25 28.45 -16.35 25.46
C MET A 25 28.30 -15.04 26.24
N ALA A 26 29.11 -14.02 26.00
CA ALA A 26 29.03 -12.73 26.68
C ALA A 26 27.85 -11.86 26.23
N CYS A 27 27.27 -12.11 25.04
CA CYS A 27 26.10 -11.38 24.53
C CYS A 27 24.75 -11.83 25.13
N SER A 28 24.73 -12.90 25.93
CA SER A 28 23.47 -13.41 26.49
C SER A 28 23.17 -13.00 27.94
N ILE A 29 23.99 -12.16 28.57
CA ILE A 29 23.89 -11.80 30.00
C ILE A 29 23.70 -10.29 30.23
N LEU A 30 23.16 -9.55 29.29
CA LEU A 30 22.62 -8.24 29.60
C LEU A 30 21.11 -8.44 29.87
N PRO A 31 20.64 -8.31 31.13
CA PRO A 31 19.22 -8.26 31.38
C PRO A 31 18.72 -6.95 30.77
N TRP A 32 18.15 -7.03 29.59
CA TRP A 32 17.28 -5.97 29.10
C TRP A 32 16.20 -5.78 30.15
N LYS A 33 16.29 -4.70 30.91
CA LYS A 33 15.16 -4.22 31.70
C LYS A 33 14.02 -3.95 30.71
N ARG A 34 13.20 -4.96 30.47
CA ARG A 34 11.87 -4.73 29.92
C ARG A 34 11.16 -3.90 30.98
N GLU A 35 11.03 -2.62 30.73
CA GLU A 35 10.06 -1.80 31.45
C GLU A 35 8.71 -2.50 31.26
N ARG A 36 8.19 -3.00 32.36
CA ARG A 36 6.88 -3.67 32.33
C ARG A 36 5.88 -2.56 32.06
N SER A 37 5.11 -2.71 30.98
CA SER A 37 3.90 -1.92 30.77
C SER A 37 3.16 -1.86 32.11
N PRO A 38 2.66 -0.70 32.53
CA PRO A 38 1.86 -0.56 33.75
C PRO A 38 0.59 -1.41 33.68
N TYR A 39 0.22 -1.90 32.51
CA TYR A 39 -0.96 -2.71 32.23
C TYR A 39 -0.61 -4.17 31.96
N THR A 40 -1.42 -5.07 32.46
CA THR A 40 -1.36 -6.52 32.16
C THR A 40 -1.78 -6.78 30.71
N LYS A 41 -1.45 -7.96 30.15
CA LYS A 41 -1.87 -8.34 28.78
C LYS A 41 -3.38 -8.34 28.60
N GLU A 42 -4.14 -8.71 29.64
CA GLU A 42 -5.60 -8.71 29.63
C GLU A 42 -6.18 -7.30 29.61
N GLU A 43 -5.57 -6.38 30.36
CA GLU A 43 -5.94 -4.97 30.37
C GLU A 43 -5.63 -4.29 29.03
N VAL A 44 -4.48 -4.58 28.43
CA VAL A 44 -4.13 -4.09 27.08
C VAL A 44 -5.14 -4.60 26.05
N THR A 45 -5.60 -5.84 26.15
CA THR A 45 -6.60 -6.39 25.22
C THR A 45 -7.96 -5.69 25.38
N LYS A 46 -8.35 -5.32 26.62
CA LYS A 46 -9.59 -4.56 26.89
C LYS A 46 -9.55 -3.12 26.39
N LEU A 47 -8.37 -2.56 26.24
CA LEU A 47 -8.13 -1.17 25.79
C LEU A 47 -7.80 -1.04 24.31
N SER A 48 -7.48 -2.15 23.63
CA SER A 48 -6.94 -2.15 22.26
C SER A 48 -7.91 -1.64 21.19
N ASP A 49 -9.21 -1.70 21.47
CA ASP A 49 -10.31 -1.30 20.58
C ASP A 49 -10.97 0.03 21.02
N LYS A 50 -10.36 0.76 21.98
CA LYS A 50 -10.94 1.96 22.59
C LYS A 50 -10.08 3.18 22.36
N ASP A 51 -10.72 4.30 22.07
CA ASP A 51 -10.07 5.60 21.98
C ASP A 51 -9.75 6.13 23.39
N ILE A 52 -8.46 6.35 23.65
CA ILE A 52 -7.97 6.87 24.94
C ILE A 52 -7.70 8.36 24.77
N TYR A 53 -8.34 9.18 25.57
CA TYR A 53 -8.13 10.64 25.64
C TYR A 53 -7.30 10.97 26.88
N ILE A 54 -6.35 11.88 26.73
CA ILE A 54 -5.53 12.39 27.85
C ILE A 54 -5.97 13.81 28.11
N ILE A 55 -6.51 14.07 29.30
CA ILE A 55 -7.01 15.37 29.71
C ILE A 55 -6.41 15.64 31.10
N ASP A 56 -5.71 16.75 31.27
CA ASP A 56 -5.00 17.14 32.51
C ASP A 56 -4.05 16.04 33.04
N GLY A 57 -3.38 15.30 32.14
CA GLY A 57 -2.45 14.22 32.48
C GLY A 57 -3.13 12.91 32.92
N GLU A 58 -4.46 12.85 32.95
CA GLU A 58 -5.23 11.65 33.26
C GLU A 58 -5.80 11.00 31.96
N LYS A 59 -5.90 9.68 31.96
CA LYS A 59 -6.38 8.90 30.80
C LYS A 59 -7.86 8.57 30.94
N TYR A 60 -8.63 8.88 29.89
CA TYR A 60 -10.07 8.65 29.82
C TYR A 60 -10.43 7.84 28.59
N LEU A 61 -11.50 7.05 28.69
CA LEU A 61 -12.11 6.29 27.59
C LEU A 61 -13.45 6.91 27.23
N LYS A 62 -13.73 7.05 25.94
CA LYS A 62 -15.06 7.39 25.43
C LYS A 62 -15.90 6.13 25.36
N VAL A 63 -16.90 6.00 26.20
CA VAL A 63 -17.74 4.81 26.32
C VAL A 63 -19.18 5.16 25.93
N PRO A 64 -19.88 4.37 25.10
CA PRO A 64 -21.26 4.63 24.75
C PRO A 64 -22.16 4.50 25.98
N SER A 65 -23.00 5.52 26.25
CA SER A 65 -23.89 5.62 27.41
C SER A 65 -25.36 5.32 27.08
N GLY A 66 -25.70 5.17 25.81
CA GLY A 66 -27.05 4.93 25.33
C GLY A 66 -27.34 5.68 24.03
N THR A 67 -28.63 5.73 23.66
CA THR A 67 -29.11 6.52 22.52
C THR A 67 -30.07 7.60 23.01
N ASP A 68 -29.99 8.79 22.40
CA ASP A 68 -30.95 9.87 22.67
C ASP A 68 -32.33 9.58 22.03
N GLU A 69 -33.31 10.43 22.28
CA GLU A 69 -34.67 10.31 21.71
C GLU A 69 -34.70 10.38 20.18
N GLN A 70 -33.61 10.83 19.54
CA GLN A 70 -33.44 10.96 18.09
C GLN A 70 -32.65 9.77 17.48
N GLY A 71 -32.22 8.79 18.31
CA GLY A 71 -31.48 7.62 17.89
C GLY A 71 -29.95 7.80 17.77
N ASN A 72 -29.41 8.95 18.17
CA ASN A 72 -27.96 9.19 18.17
C ASN A 72 -27.30 8.54 19.39
N VAL A 73 -26.15 7.89 19.20
CA VAL A 73 -25.39 7.29 20.30
C VAL A 73 -24.77 8.40 21.16
N GLN A 74 -25.13 8.41 22.44
CA GLN A 74 -24.50 9.27 23.42
C GLN A 74 -23.27 8.58 24.01
N PHE A 75 -22.25 9.38 24.35
CA PHE A 75 -21.00 8.90 24.95
C PHE A 75 -20.74 9.65 26.24
N HIS A 76 -20.09 8.97 27.20
CA HIS A 76 -19.53 9.58 28.40
C HIS A 76 -18.05 9.17 28.55
N TYR A 77 -17.30 9.92 29.33
CA TYR A 77 -15.88 9.68 29.56
C TYR A 77 -15.67 9.00 30.91
N VAL A 78 -14.87 7.90 30.93
CA VAL A 78 -14.54 7.15 32.14
C VAL A 78 -13.02 7.10 32.26
N LYS A 79 -12.47 7.32 33.49
CA LYS A 79 -11.03 7.12 33.70
C LYS A 79 -10.63 5.68 33.39
N VAL A 80 -9.50 5.50 32.70
CA VAL A 80 -8.99 4.18 32.29
C VAL A 80 -8.88 3.22 33.47
N ASP A 81 -8.37 3.68 34.60
CA ASP A 81 -8.17 2.86 35.80
C ASP A 81 -9.52 2.37 36.40
N ARG A 82 -10.56 3.23 36.41
CA ARG A 82 -11.91 2.84 36.83
C ARG A 82 -12.58 1.87 35.86
N TYR A 83 -12.41 2.10 34.58
CA TYR A 83 -12.91 1.20 33.55
C TYR A 83 -12.30 -0.21 33.68
N LEU A 84 -10.98 -0.28 33.93
CA LEU A 84 -10.29 -1.55 34.16
C LEU A 84 -10.73 -2.25 35.44
N ALA A 85 -11.11 -1.49 36.48
CA ALA A 85 -11.69 -2.01 37.72
C ALA A 85 -13.16 -2.46 37.57
N GLY A 86 -13.79 -2.24 36.42
CA GLY A 86 -15.19 -2.58 36.16
C GLY A 86 -16.19 -1.52 36.62
N GLU A 87 -15.71 -0.34 37.01
CA GLU A 87 -16.53 0.79 37.41
C GLU A 87 -16.82 1.68 36.19
N VAL A 88 -18.06 1.65 35.70
CA VAL A 88 -18.48 2.42 34.52
C VAL A 88 -19.40 3.58 34.91
N GLU A 89 -19.16 4.17 36.07
CA GLU A 89 -19.94 5.35 36.50
C GLU A 89 -19.54 6.60 35.70
N PRO A 90 -20.52 7.38 35.20
CA PRO A 90 -20.25 8.64 34.51
C PRO A 90 -19.57 9.65 35.42
N LEU A 91 -18.71 10.48 34.85
CA LEU A 91 -18.09 11.60 35.55
C LEU A 91 -19.17 12.61 36.01
N PRO A 92 -18.89 13.42 37.06
CA PRO A 92 -19.74 14.52 37.44
C PRO A 92 -20.03 15.45 36.26
N LEU A 93 -21.27 15.89 36.13
CA LEU A 93 -21.78 16.68 35.01
C LEU A 93 -20.94 17.92 34.63
N GLU A 94 -20.29 18.57 35.59
CA GLU A 94 -19.40 19.71 35.33
C GLU A 94 -18.10 19.29 34.60
N THR A 95 -17.49 18.19 35.02
CA THR A 95 -16.26 17.67 34.42
C THR A 95 -16.55 17.15 33.00
N GLU A 96 -17.71 16.52 32.82
CA GLU A 96 -18.16 16.02 31.49
C GLU A 96 -18.44 17.17 30.52
N ARG A 97 -18.93 18.32 31.02
CA ARG A 97 -19.18 19.52 30.21
C ARG A 97 -17.88 20.15 29.72
N VAL A 98 -16.88 20.28 30.57
CA VAL A 98 -15.56 20.82 30.22
C VAL A 98 -14.89 19.89 29.16
N MET A 99 -14.94 18.58 29.36
CA MET A 99 -14.39 17.59 28.41
C MET A 99 -15.10 17.62 27.07
N ARG A 100 -16.40 17.82 27.04
CA ARG A 100 -17.18 17.96 25.81
C ARG A 100 -16.82 19.24 25.05
N GLU A 101 -16.60 20.34 25.75
CA GLU A 101 -16.20 21.62 25.17
C GLU A 101 -14.78 21.53 24.61
N GLU A 102 -13.80 20.95 25.32
CA GLU A 102 -12.44 20.73 24.82
C GLU A 102 -12.38 19.75 23.63
N SER A 103 -13.11 18.62 23.69
CA SER A 103 -13.17 17.69 22.57
C SER A 103 -13.77 18.32 21.31
N GLN A 104 -14.79 19.15 21.45
CA GLN A 104 -15.39 19.89 20.34
C GLN A 104 -14.46 21.01 19.83
N GLU A 105 -13.64 21.60 20.70
CA GLU A 105 -12.66 22.60 20.30
C GLU A 105 -11.50 21.96 19.53
N ILE A 106 -11.05 20.79 19.93
CA ILE A 106 -10.06 19.96 19.20
C ILE A 106 -10.63 19.52 17.84
N GLU A 107 -11.89 19.05 17.77
CA GLU A 107 -12.55 18.69 16.51
C GLU A 107 -12.78 19.92 15.62
N ARG A 108 -13.12 21.08 16.17
CA ARG A 108 -13.24 22.35 15.42
C ARG A 108 -11.91 22.87 14.93
N ALA A 109 -10.84 22.79 15.75
CA ALA A 109 -9.49 23.16 15.33
C ALA A 109 -8.98 22.27 14.21
N ALA A 110 -9.30 20.97 14.24
CA ALA A 110 -9.00 20.04 13.16
C ALA A 110 -9.77 20.35 11.85
N HIS A 111 -10.99 20.91 11.96
CA HIS A 111 -11.80 21.33 10.80
C HIS A 111 -11.53 22.76 10.33
N GLN A 112 -10.96 23.65 11.19
CA GLN A 112 -10.66 25.03 10.84
C GLN A 112 -9.26 25.27 10.26
N GLY A 113 -8.46 24.23 10.10
CA GLY A 113 -7.16 24.28 9.39
C GLY A 113 -7.25 24.54 7.88
N GLU A 114 -8.43 24.81 7.35
CA GLU A 114 -8.67 24.97 5.90
C GLU A 114 -9.48 26.23 5.58
N VAL A 115 -9.11 27.38 6.10
CA VAL A 115 -9.46 28.70 5.49
C VAL A 115 -8.47 29.75 5.92
N VAL A 116 -7.41 29.98 5.16
CA VAL A 116 -6.73 31.27 5.12
C VAL A 116 -7.24 32.03 3.91
N THR A 117 -8.08 32.99 4.22
CA THR A 117 -8.65 33.98 3.31
C THR A 117 -7.55 34.81 2.68
N ALA A 118 -7.38 34.75 1.38
CA ALA A 118 -6.72 35.79 0.62
C ALA A 118 -7.78 36.67 -0.04
N GLN A 119 -7.64 37.98 0.19
CA GLN A 119 -8.50 39.04 -0.29
C GLN A 119 -8.68 39.03 -1.81
N GLU A 120 -9.90 39.29 -2.24
CA GLU A 120 -10.29 39.56 -3.63
C GLU A 120 -9.55 40.75 -4.27
N PRO A 121 -9.36 40.68 -5.58
CA PRO A 121 -9.80 41.77 -6.43
C PRO A 121 -10.68 41.30 -7.59
N MET A 122 -11.84 41.90 -7.64
CA MET A 122 -12.68 42.24 -8.81
C MET A 122 -12.70 41.32 -10.04
N ALA A 123 -13.85 40.75 -10.20
CA ALA A 123 -14.65 40.38 -11.37
C ALA A 123 -13.93 40.31 -12.72
N GLN A 124 -13.79 39.11 -13.23
CA GLN A 124 -14.05 38.75 -14.62
C GLN A 124 -14.97 37.52 -14.61
N GLU A 125 -16.12 37.63 -15.26
CA GLU A 125 -17.02 36.54 -15.57
C GLU A 125 -16.23 35.45 -16.29
N GLN A 126 -15.91 34.35 -15.59
CA GLN A 126 -15.47 33.11 -16.21
C GLN A 126 -16.66 32.14 -16.15
N GLU A 127 -17.02 31.75 -17.33
CA GLU A 127 -17.94 30.68 -17.67
C GLU A 127 -17.87 29.54 -16.65
N VAL A 128 -18.99 29.29 -15.97
CA VAL A 128 -19.14 28.19 -15.00
C VAL A 128 -18.96 26.88 -15.77
N GLN A 129 -17.76 26.34 -15.74
CA GLN A 129 -17.55 24.96 -16.16
C GLN A 129 -18.27 24.07 -15.15
N GLU A 130 -19.30 23.39 -15.63
CA GLU A 130 -20.00 22.33 -14.89
C GLU A 130 -18.96 21.36 -14.33
N PRO A 131 -19.11 20.90 -13.07
CA PRO A 131 -18.21 19.90 -12.49
C PRO A 131 -18.21 18.67 -13.39
N PRO A 132 -17.05 18.02 -13.60
CA PRO A 132 -16.94 16.87 -14.48
C PRO A 132 -17.94 15.82 -14.01
N THR A 133 -18.92 15.55 -14.86
CA THR A 133 -19.89 14.46 -14.65
C THR A 133 -19.07 13.19 -14.45
N VAL A 134 -19.07 12.64 -13.24
CA VAL A 134 -18.46 11.34 -12.94
C VAL A 134 -19.26 10.31 -13.73
N THR A 135 -18.84 10.07 -14.95
CA THR A 135 -19.37 8.97 -15.76
C THR A 135 -18.94 7.68 -15.07
N THR A 136 -19.84 7.09 -14.30
CA THR A 136 -19.64 5.77 -13.71
C THR A 136 -19.41 4.79 -14.86
N ARG A 137 -18.15 4.52 -15.20
CA ARG A 137 -17.79 3.51 -16.19
C ARG A 137 -18.23 2.17 -15.65
N ILE A 138 -19.24 1.58 -16.28
CA ILE A 138 -19.69 0.22 -15.98
C ILE A 138 -18.53 -0.71 -16.29
N VAL A 139 -17.99 -1.38 -15.28
CA VAL A 139 -16.94 -2.38 -15.42
C VAL A 139 -17.53 -3.58 -16.14
N LYS A 140 -17.28 -3.71 -17.44
CA LYS A 140 -17.88 -4.72 -18.32
C LYS A 140 -17.58 -6.17 -17.91
N TYR A 141 -16.48 -6.40 -17.19
CA TYR A 141 -16.01 -7.72 -16.77
C TYR A 141 -15.46 -7.65 -15.35
N PRO A 142 -16.30 -7.57 -14.32
CA PRO A 142 -15.87 -7.35 -12.94
C PRO A 142 -15.07 -8.53 -12.35
N TYR A 143 -15.15 -9.71 -12.96
CA TYR A 143 -14.40 -10.91 -12.54
C TYR A 143 -13.00 -10.99 -13.15
N LEU A 144 -12.68 -10.22 -14.20
CA LEU A 144 -11.35 -10.22 -14.82
C LEU A 144 -10.46 -9.19 -14.14
N LYS A 145 -9.34 -9.66 -13.59
CA LYS A 145 -8.37 -8.87 -12.86
C LYS A 145 -7.27 -8.34 -13.76
N ARG A 146 -6.96 -7.05 -13.66
CA ARG A 146 -5.84 -6.42 -14.37
C ARG A 146 -4.55 -6.75 -13.64
N LYS A 147 -3.52 -7.16 -14.37
CA LYS A 147 -2.19 -7.39 -13.82
C LYS A 147 -1.48 -6.06 -13.58
N ILE A 148 -1.15 -5.78 -12.34
CA ILE A 148 -0.46 -4.55 -11.93
C ILE A 148 0.90 -4.92 -11.33
N ALA A 149 1.95 -4.30 -11.80
CA ALA A 149 3.27 -4.39 -11.19
C ALA A 149 3.51 -3.17 -10.30
N ILE A 150 3.91 -3.40 -9.05
CA ILE A 150 4.29 -2.35 -8.11
C ILE A 150 5.79 -2.47 -7.90
N LEU A 151 6.54 -1.47 -8.35
CA LEU A 151 7.99 -1.44 -8.22
C LEU A 151 8.39 -0.83 -6.88
N PRO A 152 9.58 -1.15 -6.34
CA PRO A 152 10.14 -0.40 -5.22
C PRO A 152 10.20 1.08 -5.57
N PHE A 153 9.75 1.93 -4.65
CA PHE A 153 9.85 3.37 -4.82
C PHE A 153 11.30 3.82 -4.62
N GLU A 154 11.73 4.81 -5.36
CA GLU A 154 13.03 5.44 -5.12
C GLU A 154 13.03 6.08 -3.73
N ASP A 155 13.96 5.65 -2.89
CA ASP A 155 14.05 6.11 -1.51
C ASP A 155 14.97 7.32 -1.40
N ARG A 156 14.41 8.51 -1.21
CA ARG A 156 15.11 9.77 -0.96
C ARG A 156 14.94 10.23 0.48
N THR A 157 14.81 9.27 1.39
CA THR A 157 14.68 9.52 2.82
C THR A 157 16.06 9.60 3.48
N GLN A 158 16.09 10.13 4.71
CA GLN A 158 17.29 10.09 5.56
C GLN A 158 17.48 8.73 6.27
N PHE A 159 16.46 7.86 6.21
CA PHE A 159 16.36 6.60 6.93
C PHE A 159 16.72 5.43 5.99
N THR A 160 18.02 5.32 5.67
CA THR A 160 18.48 4.34 4.68
C THR A 160 18.35 2.87 5.12
N LEU A 161 18.29 2.61 6.44
CA LEU A 161 18.13 1.26 6.99
C LEU A 161 16.71 0.75 6.90
N GLU A 162 15.72 1.62 7.06
CA GLU A 162 14.29 1.30 7.06
C GLU A 162 13.73 1.02 5.66
N LYS A 163 14.42 1.48 4.61
CA LYS A 163 14.05 1.25 3.21
C LYS A 163 12.58 1.58 2.92
N PHE A 164 12.16 2.78 3.23
CA PHE A 164 10.76 3.20 3.08
C PHE A 164 10.19 3.04 1.67
N GLY A 165 11.02 3.12 0.64
CA GLY A 165 10.61 2.84 -0.73
C GLY A 165 10.11 1.40 -0.93
N GLU A 166 10.77 0.41 -0.30
CA GLU A 166 10.33 -0.99 -0.29
C GLU A 166 9.10 -1.18 0.61
N VAL A 167 9.08 -0.51 1.78
CA VAL A 167 7.96 -0.59 2.74
C VAL A 167 6.66 -0.11 2.10
N ILE A 168 6.67 1.06 1.47
CA ILE A 168 5.51 1.63 0.78
C ILE A 168 5.02 0.69 -0.32
N ALA A 169 5.93 0.19 -1.15
CA ALA A 169 5.57 -0.69 -2.23
C ALA A 169 5.00 -2.03 -1.74
N ASN A 170 5.50 -2.59 -0.62
CA ASN A 170 4.97 -3.81 -0.02
C ASN A 170 3.57 -3.61 0.56
N ARG A 171 3.37 -2.51 1.31
CA ARG A 171 2.06 -2.17 1.89
C ARG A 171 1.02 -1.87 0.83
N LEU A 172 1.39 -1.13 -0.21
CA LEU A 172 0.51 -0.85 -1.34
C LEU A 172 0.11 -2.15 -2.07
N ALA A 173 1.06 -3.07 -2.28
CA ALA A 173 0.78 -4.36 -2.89
C ALA A 173 -0.20 -5.17 -2.05
N GLN A 174 0.03 -5.28 -0.74
CA GLN A 174 -0.85 -6.00 0.17
C GLN A 174 -2.26 -5.39 0.18
N LYS A 175 -2.40 -4.08 0.38
CA LYS A 175 -3.70 -3.42 0.39
C LYS A 175 -4.41 -3.54 -0.96
N MET A 176 -3.68 -3.49 -2.07
CA MET A 176 -4.26 -3.66 -3.40
C MET A 176 -4.80 -5.09 -3.59
N GLU A 177 -4.13 -6.12 -3.10
CA GLU A 177 -4.62 -7.51 -3.14
C GLU A 177 -5.85 -7.70 -2.27
N ASP A 178 -5.90 -7.07 -1.10
CA ASP A 178 -6.99 -7.21 -0.13
C ASP A 178 -8.24 -6.39 -0.51
N GLU A 179 -8.08 -5.20 -1.08
CA GLU A 179 -9.17 -4.22 -1.26
C GLU A 179 -9.59 -4.04 -2.73
N VAL A 180 -8.72 -4.33 -3.71
CA VAL A 180 -9.00 -4.08 -5.14
C VAL A 180 -9.25 -5.37 -5.90
N PHE A 181 -10.45 -5.89 -5.81
CA PHE A 181 -10.85 -7.16 -6.42
C PHE A 181 -10.66 -7.24 -7.94
N THR A 182 -10.55 -6.10 -8.63
CA THR A 182 -10.36 -6.01 -10.09
C THR A 182 -8.88 -5.99 -10.49
N SER A 183 -7.96 -6.11 -9.54
CA SER A 183 -6.52 -6.16 -9.79
C SER A 183 -5.89 -7.46 -9.31
N GLN A 184 -4.74 -7.78 -9.90
CA GLN A 184 -3.83 -8.83 -9.48
C GLN A 184 -2.43 -8.25 -9.45
N VAL A 185 -1.81 -8.23 -8.27
CA VAL A 185 -0.42 -7.79 -8.16
C VAL A 185 0.52 -8.86 -8.69
N VAL A 186 1.44 -8.46 -9.56
CA VAL A 186 2.45 -9.35 -10.15
C VAL A 186 3.66 -9.41 -9.24
N ASP A 187 4.20 -10.61 -9.04
CA ASP A 187 5.41 -10.84 -8.25
C ASP A 187 6.59 -10.02 -8.78
N ARG A 188 7.26 -9.30 -7.89
CA ARG A 188 8.37 -8.40 -8.23
C ARG A 188 9.57 -9.14 -8.78
N GLU A 189 9.82 -10.36 -8.30
CA GLU A 189 10.93 -11.16 -8.80
C GLU A 189 10.69 -11.56 -10.25
N MET A 190 9.44 -11.88 -10.62
CA MET A 190 9.07 -12.13 -12.02
C MET A 190 9.30 -10.88 -12.88
N VAL A 191 8.96 -9.70 -12.39
CA VAL A 191 9.23 -8.44 -13.09
C VAL A 191 10.73 -8.22 -13.25
N ARG A 192 11.52 -8.38 -12.19
CA ARG A 192 12.98 -8.23 -12.19
C ARG A 192 13.64 -9.18 -13.18
N LEU A 193 13.26 -10.45 -13.17
CA LEU A 193 13.79 -11.46 -14.11
C LEU A 193 13.43 -11.15 -15.56
N THR A 194 12.23 -10.64 -15.81
CA THR A 194 11.79 -10.25 -17.16
C THR A 194 12.58 -9.07 -17.69
N LEU A 195 12.80 -8.05 -16.84
CA LEU A 195 13.63 -6.91 -17.20
C LEU A 195 15.07 -7.33 -17.49
N ALA A 196 15.67 -8.15 -16.63
CA ALA A 196 17.03 -8.65 -16.82
C ALA A 196 17.19 -9.43 -18.14
N ARG A 197 16.23 -10.29 -18.49
CA ARG A 197 16.21 -11.02 -19.78
C ARG A 197 16.09 -10.09 -20.98
N SER A 198 15.45 -8.94 -20.81
CA SER A 198 15.28 -7.93 -21.85
C SER A 198 16.42 -6.91 -21.90
N GLY A 199 17.45 -7.06 -21.06
CA GLY A 199 18.56 -6.11 -20.94
C GLY A 199 18.13 -4.76 -20.34
N LEU A 200 17.04 -4.73 -19.58
CA LEU A 200 16.50 -3.53 -18.93
C LEU A 200 16.67 -3.61 -17.40
N THR A 201 16.72 -2.43 -16.81
CA THR A 201 16.71 -2.23 -15.35
C THR A 201 15.40 -1.56 -14.92
N VAL A 202 15.14 -1.49 -13.61
CA VAL A 202 13.99 -0.74 -13.08
C VAL A 202 14.06 0.73 -13.46
N GLN A 203 15.26 1.33 -13.46
CA GLN A 203 15.47 2.72 -13.86
C GLN A 203 15.08 2.98 -15.33
N ASP A 204 15.22 1.99 -16.19
CA ASP A 204 14.80 2.12 -17.60
C ASP A 204 13.29 2.32 -17.74
N LEU A 205 12.49 1.88 -16.76
CA LEU A 205 11.03 2.02 -16.76
C LEU A 205 10.55 3.44 -16.45
N THR A 206 11.44 4.36 -16.07
CA THR A 206 11.15 5.81 -16.02
C THR A 206 10.79 6.34 -17.42
N ASN A 207 11.24 5.66 -18.46
CA ASN A 207 10.73 5.85 -19.82
C ASN A 207 9.49 4.96 -20.02
N PRO A 208 8.28 5.52 -20.08
CA PRO A 208 7.04 4.72 -20.16
C PRO A 208 7.00 3.74 -21.32
N SER A 209 7.59 4.10 -22.46
CA SER A 209 7.63 3.22 -23.65
C SER A 209 8.34 1.89 -23.39
N LYS A 210 9.33 1.85 -22.49
CA LYS A 210 10.05 0.63 -22.13
C LYS A 210 9.21 -0.32 -21.27
N THR A 211 8.15 0.17 -20.61
CA THR A 211 7.24 -0.67 -19.80
C THR A 211 6.45 -1.66 -20.67
N THR A 212 6.32 -1.41 -21.97
CA THR A 212 5.62 -2.31 -22.91
C THR A 212 6.19 -3.72 -22.94
N VAL A 213 7.46 -3.92 -22.55
CA VAL A 213 8.07 -5.25 -22.43
C VAL A 213 7.34 -6.09 -21.40
N LEU A 214 6.91 -5.50 -20.27
CA LEU A 214 6.18 -6.20 -19.21
C LEU A 214 4.78 -6.61 -19.68
N ASN A 215 4.13 -5.80 -20.52
CA ASN A 215 2.86 -6.14 -21.12
C ASN A 215 3.00 -7.34 -22.08
N LYS A 216 3.98 -7.30 -22.97
CA LYS A 216 4.22 -8.35 -23.97
C LYS A 216 4.61 -9.69 -23.34
N THR A 217 5.45 -9.66 -22.29
CA THR A 217 6.03 -10.86 -21.69
C THR A 217 5.20 -11.45 -20.57
N LEU A 218 4.67 -10.61 -19.67
CA LEU A 218 3.94 -11.05 -18.47
C LEU A 218 2.43 -10.74 -18.52
N GLY A 219 1.96 -9.99 -19.51
CA GLY A 219 0.60 -9.50 -19.57
C GLY A 219 0.30 -8.43 -18.52
N VAL A 220 1.32 -7.77 -17.97
CA VAL A 220 1.16 -6.64 -17.04
C VAL A 220 0.47 -5.51 -17.80
N GLN A 221 -0.57 -4.92 -17.21
CA GLN A 221 -1.35 -3.83 -17.80
C GLN A 221 -0.98 -2.46 -17.20
N GLY A 222 -0.63 -2.43 -15.92
CA GLY A 222 -0.23 -1.21 -15.25
C GLY A 222 1.06 -1.39 -14.45
N VAL A 223 1.88 -0.33 -14.42
CA VAL A 223 3.05 -0.22 -13.54
C VAL A 223 2.86 0.96 -12.61
N ILE A 224 3.05 0.72 -11.32
CA ILE A 224 3.08 1.76 -10.29
C ILE A 224 4.51 1.89 -9.81
N MET A 225 5.03 3.10 -9.86
CA MET A 225 6.36 3.46 -9.39
C MET A 225 6.35 4.88 -8.82
N GLY A 226 7.43 5.27 -8.15
CA GLY A 226 7.49 6.61 -7.60
C GLY A 226 8.72 6.88 -6.76
N THR A 227 8.68 7.98 -6.02
CA THR A 227 9.76 8.44 -5.13
C THR A 227 9.17 8.81 -3.78
N VAL A 228 9.81 8.38 -2.69
CA VAL A 228 9.43 8.73 -1.32
C VAL A 228 10.40 9.77 -0.73
N TYR A 229 9.82 10.77 -0.08
CA TYR A 229 10.51 11.82 0.67
C TYR A 229 10.02 11.83 2.11
N GLY A 230 10.94 11.89 3.08
CA GLY A 230 10.60 11.69 4.50
C GLY A 230 10.47 10.20 4.82
N PRO A 231 9.96 9.81 6.00
CA PRO A 231 9.20 10.66 6.92
C PRO A 231 10.05 11.78 7.55
N PHE A 232 9.51 12.99 7.60
CA PHE A 232 10.06 14.08 8.40
C PHE A 232 9.38 14.04 9.76
N VAL A 233 10.16 13.81 10.82
CA VAL A 233 9.63 13.61 12.17
C VAL A 233 9.84 14.87 12.99
N THR A 234 8.80 15.28 13.72
CA THR A 234 8.88 16.31 14.74
C THR A 234 8.49 15.67 16.07
N THR A 235 9.35 15.85 17.07
CA THR A 235 9.13 15.34 18.42
C THR A 235 9.08 16.49 19.40
N THR A 236 8.08 16.49 20.27
CA THR A 236 7.92 17.44 21.40
C THR A 236 7.87 16.67 22.70
N ASN A 237 8.41 17.26 23.74
CA ASN A 237 8.36 16.71 25.10
C ASN A 237 7.62 17.74 25.98
N PRO A 238 6.27 17.69 26.04
CA PRO A 238 5.49 18.62 26.83
C PRO A 238 5.81 18.53 28.33
N THR A 239 6.15 17.32 28.80
CA THR A 239 6.62 17.05 30.15
C THR A 239 7.86 16.17 30.11
N GLU A 240 8.55 15.99 31.26
CA GLU A 240 9.75 15.14 31.35
C GLU A 240 9.47 13.66 31.00
N TYR A 241 8.21 13.25 31.06
CA TYR A 241 7.78 11.85 30.86
C TYR A 241 6.93 11.62 29.59
N GLU A 242 6.58 12.67 28.86
CA GLU A 242 5.72 12.58 27.68
C GLU A 242 6.49 12.97 26.43
N LYS A 243 6.70 12.01 25.58
CA LYS A 243 7.25 12.19 24.24
C LYS A 243 6.12 12.06 23.23
N ILE A 244 5.89 13.13 22.46
CA ILE A 244 4.89 13.16 21.39
C ILE A 244 5.63 13.34 20.06
N SER A 245 5.37 12.46 19.10
CA SER A 245 6.00 12.53 17.79
C SER A 245 4.95 12.52 16.69
N MET A 246 5.17 13.33 15.68
CA MET A 246 4.39 13.40 14.45
C MET A 246 5.32 13.26 13.26
N ALA A 247 4.86 12.63 12.18
CA ALA A 247 5.64 12.45 10.98
C ALA A 247 4.87 12.86 9.72
N ILE A 248 5.57 13.45 8.76
CA ILE A 248 5.06 13.71 7.43
C ILE A 248 5.87 12.89 6.42
N VAL A 249 5.17 12.13 5.58
CA VAL A 249 5.75 11.49 4.41
C VAL A 249 5.10 12.04 3.15
N ARG A 250 5.91 12.25 2.14
CA ARG A 250 5.47 12.69 0.81
C ARG A 250 5.89 11.66 -0.23
N VAL A 251 4.95 11.17 -1.03
CA VAL A 251 5.19 10.15 -2.04
C VAL A 251 4.74 10.67 -3.39
N ALA A 252 5.67 10.84 -4.31
CA ALA A 252 5.35 11.10 -5.71
C ALA A 252 5.10 9.77 -6.41
N VAL A 253 3.98 9.64 -7.09
CA VAL A 253 3.50 8.40 -7.70
C VAL A 253 3.26 8.60 -9.18
N GLN A 254 3.70 7.64 -9.99
CA GLN A 254 3.39 7.52 -11.41
C GLN A 254 2.66 6.20 -11.64
N PHE A 255 1.54 6.26 -12.36
CA PHE A 255 0.82 5.11 -12.86
C PHE A 255 0.92 5.08 -14.39
N ILE A 256 1.48 3.99 -14.93
CA ILE A 256 1.82 3.84 -16.34
C ILE A 256 1.00 2.69 -16.94
N ASP A 257 0.30 2.98 -18.04
CA ASP A 257 -0.30 1.96 -18.90
C ASP A 257 0.79 1.32 -19.76
N THR A 258 1.07 0.06 -19.53
CA THR A 258 2.10 -0.69 -20.22
C THR A 258 1.69 -1.15 -21.61
N SER A 259 0.40 -1.16 -21.92
CA SER A 259 -0.10 -1.56 -23.23
C SER A 259 0.23 -0.52 -24.30
N GLN A 260 0.19 0.75 -23.95
CA GLN A 260 0.51 1.90 -24.79
C GLN A 260 1.85 2.55 -24.43
N GLY A 261 2.44 2.22 -23.27
CA GLY A 261 3.69 2.81 -22.79
C GLY A 261 3.52 4.31 -22.47
N ARG A 262 2.44 4.69 -21.81
CA ARG A 262 2.14 6.10 -21.46
C ARG A 262 1.79 6.24 -19.98
N ILE A 263 2.11 7.40 -19.42
CA ILE A 263 1.67 7.76 -18.08
C ILE A 263 0.17 8.05 -18.11
N VAL A 264 -0.59 7.31 -17.29
CA VAL A 264 -2.03 7.53 -17.08
C VAL A 264 -2.26 8.63 -16.07
N ARG A 265 -1.49 8.60 -14.98
CA ARG A 265 -1.62 9.54 -13.88
C ARG A 265 -0.32 9.75 -13.14
N GLU A 266 -0.08 11.02 -12.77
CA GLU A 266 0.95 11.42 -11.81
C GLU A 266 0.31 12.23 -10.68
N PHE A 267 0.72 11.98 -9.45
CA PHE A 267 0.23 12.72 -8.29
C PHE A 267 1.17 12.61 -7.12
N VAL A 268 0.94 13.45 -6.10
CA VAL A 268 1.67 13.41 -4.84
C VAL A 268 0.70 13.08 -3.72
N ALA A 269 0.99 12.02 -2.97
CA ALA A 269 0.30 11.68 -1.74
C ALA A 269 1.12 12.18 -0.54
N THR A 270 0.44 12.83 0.41
CA THR A 270 1.02 13.27 1.67
C THR A 270 0.02 12.94 2.78
N ASN A 271 0.48 12.35 3.88
CA ASN A 271 -0.40 12.09 5.01
C ASN A 271 -0.78 13.40 5.72
N PRO A 272 -1.95 13.46 6.38
CA PRO A 272 -2.28 14.56 7.29
C PRO A 272 -1.34 14.53 8.51
N LEU A 273 -0.83 15.69 8.94
CA LEU A 273 0.15 15.76 10.03
C LEU A 273 -0.41 15.19 11.34
N GLY A 274 -1.58 15.64 11.77
CA GLY A 274 -2.21 15.14 12.99
C GLY A 274 -2.60 13.66 12.96
N GLY A 275 -2.79 13.06 11.79
CA GLY A 275 -3.10 11.65 11.66
C GLY A 275 -1.95 10.69 12.00
N SER A 276 -0.73 11.20 12.11
CA SER A 276 0.47 10.43 12.44
C SER A 276 0.97 10.67 13.86
N GLU A 277 0.22 11.33 14.70
CA GLU A 277 0.58 11.60 16.07
C GLU A 277 0.67 10.32 16.90
N GLU A 278 1.77 10.14 17.61
CA GLU A 278 2.07 8.97 18.44
C GLU A 278 2.77 9.38 19.74
N PHE A 279 2.51 8.61 20.80
CA PHE A 279 2.91 8.93 22.18
C PHE A 279 3.89 7.90 22.73
N GLY A 280 4.74 8.36 23.67
CA GLY A 280 5.66 7.52 24.45
C GLY A 280 7.02 7.32 23.80
N GLU A 281 7.87 6.48 24.37
CA GLU A 281 9.28 6.33 23.97
C GLU A 281 9.49 5.91 22.51
N LEU A 282 8.60 5.08 21.97
CA LEU A 282 8.64 4.63 20.59
C LEU A 282 7.78 5.49 19.65
N SER A 283 7.34 6.68 20.11
CA SER A 283 6.45 7.57 19.37
C SER A 283 7.00 7.94 18.00
N GLU A 284 8.31 8.21 17.91
CA GLU A 284 8.96 8.57 16.65
C GLU A 284 8.91 7.45 15.60
N GLU A 285 9.20 6.21 16.04
CA GLU A 285 9.13 5.03 15.18
C GLU A 285 7.70 4.77 14.70
N LYS A 286 6.74 4.80 15.64
CA LYS A 286 5.33 4.60 15.33
C LYS A 286 4.80 5.69 14.40
N ALA A 287 5.12 6.96 14.66
CA ALA A 287 4.70 8.08 13.83
C ALA A 287 5.18 7.94 12.37
N LYS A 288 6.44 7.50 12.16
CA LYS A 288 6.97 7.22 10.81
C LYS A 288 6.12 6.21 10.06
N TYR A 289 5.86 5.05 10.66
CA TYR A 289 5.09 4.00 10.02
C TYR A 289 3.62 4.35 9.86
N ARG A 290 3.03 5.08 10.83
CA ARG A 290 1.67 5.57 10.71
C ARG A 290 1.51 6.56 9.56
N ALA A 291 2.47 7.48 9.39
CA ALA A 291 2.48 8.41 8.27
C ALA A 291 2.56 7.68 6.92
N VAL A 292 3.38 6.62 6.83
CA VAL A 292 3.48 5.77 5.65
C VAL A 292 2.15 5.08 5.35
N ASP A 293 1.47 4.51 6.35
CA ASP A 293 0.19 3.83 6.17
C ASP A 293 -0.87 4.77 5.61
N LEU A 294 -1.00 5.96 6.17
CA LEU A 294 -1.94 6.99 5.71
C LEU A 294 -1.62 7.47 4.28
N ALA A 295 -0.34 7.57 3.92
CA ALA A 295 0.04 7.91 2.56
C ALA A 295 -0.31 6.79 1.58
N VAL A 296 -0.11 5.52 1.96
CA VAL A 296 -0.49 4.34 1.15
C VAL A 296 -1.99 4.29 0.93
N ASP A 297 -2.81 4.56 1.96
CA ASP A 297 -4.27 4.64 1.83
C ASP A 297 -4.68 5.69 0.79
N LYS A 298 -4.06 6.86 0.87
CA LYS A 298 -4.32 7.95 -0.07
C LYS A 298 -3.88 7.60 -1.50
N ILE A 299 -2.77 6.87 -1.65
CA ILE A 299 -2.30 6.37 -2.95
C ILE A 299 -3.33 5.39 -3.52
N LEU A 300 -3.75 4.41 -2.72
CA LEU A 300 -4.71 3.40 -3.16
C LEU A 300 -6.03 4.03 -3.61
N ALA A 301 -6.59 4.94 -2.80
CA ALA A 301 -7.83 5.63 -3.13
C ALA A 301 -7.79 6.36 -4.48
N GLN A 302 -6.63 6.93 -4.86
CA GLN A 302 -6.47 7.60 -6.15
C GLN A 302 -6.25 6.65 -7.32
N LEU A 303 -5.68 5.47 -7.08
CA LEU A 303 -5.39 4.48 -8.14
C LEU A 303 -6.56 3.58 -8.48
N VAL A 304 -7.47 3.32 -7.52
CA VAL A 304 -8.60 2.39 -7.71
C VAL A 304 -9.43 2.75 -8.93
N SER A 305 -9.82 4.03 -9.07
CA SER A 305 -10.64 4.50 -10.20
C SER A 305 -9.92 4.35 -11.54
N GLU A 306 -8.61 4.63 -11.58
CA GLU A 306 -7.81 4.49 -12.79
C GLU A 306 -7.68 3.02 -13.21
N ILE A 307 -7.37 2.14 -12.25
CA ILE A 307 -7.25 0.69 -12.50
C ILE A 307 -8.61 0.11 -12.97
N GLN A 308 -9.71 0.49 -12.34
CA GLN A 308 -11.04 0.03 -12.75
C GLN A 308 -11.45 0.55 -14.13
N GLY A 309 -10.98 1.74 -14.49
CA GLY A 309 -11.24 2.35 -15.80
C GLY A 309 -10.45 1.72 -16.95
N MET A 310 -9.39 0.93 -16.67
CA MET A 310 -8.61 0.26 -17.72
C MET A 310 -9.41 -0.88 -18.36
N ASP A 311 -9.33 -1.01 -19.69
CA ASP A 311 -9.81 -2.22 -20.37
C ASP A 311 -8.97 -3.42 -19.93
N TRP A 312 -9.61 -4.57 -19.69
CA TRP A 312 -8.88 -5.80 -19.47
C TRP A 312 -8.31 -6.30 -20.81
N LEU A 313 -7.03 -6.64 -20.83
CA LEU A 313 -6.38 -7.24 -21.98
C LEU A 313 -5.27 -8.21 -21.54
N THR A 314 -4.93 -9.14 -22.43
CA THR A 314 -3.75 -9.99 -22.31
C THR A 314 -3.06 -10.11 -23.66
N ARG A 315 -1.99 -10.92 -23.74
CA ARG A 315 -1.20 -11.15 -24.95
C ARG A 315 -1.08 -12.64 -25.26
N ILE A 316 -0.98 -12.95 -26.55
CA ILE A 316 -0.59 -14.27 -27.01
C ILE A 316 0.91 -14.43 -26.82
N ALA A 317 1.31 -15.34 -25.91
CA ALA A 317 2.71 -15.63 -25.57
C ALA A 317 3.37 -16.61 -26.55
N LEU A 318 2.57 -17.53 -27.13
CA LEU A 318 3.06 -18.55 -28.07
C LEU A 318 1.91 -18.99 -28.98
N VAL A 319 2.23 -19.34 -30.21
CA VAL A 319 1.30 -19.91 -31.20
C VAL A 319 1.84 -21.24 -31.71
N GLU A 320 1.08 -22.31 -31.54
CA GLU A 320 1.39 -23.66 -32.03
C GLU A 320 0.23 -24.20 -32.87
N GLY A 321 0.31 -23.98 -34.18
CA GLY A 321 -0.77 -24.37 -35.11
C GLY A 321 -2.08 -23.64 -34.76
N ASN A 322 -3.11 -24.40 -34.35
CA ASN A 322 -4.40 -23.86 -33.94
C ASN A 322 -4.53 -23.60 -32.41
N THR A 323 -3.44 -23.80 -31.67
CA THR A 323 -3.37 -23.62 -30.23
C THR A 323 -2.58 -22.35 -29.91
N VAL A 324 -3.08 -21.54 -28.97
CA VAL A 324 -2.41 -20.34 -28.47
C VAL A 324 -2.27 -20.40 -26.97
N TYR A 325 -1.19 -19.81 -26.50
CA TYR A 325 -0.90 -19.67 -25.06
C TYR A 325 -1.02 -18.20 -24.67
N LEU A 326 -1.72 -17.95 -23.56
CA LEU A 326 -2.04 -16.62 -23.06
C LEU A 326 -1.26 -16.30 -21.77
N ASN A 327 -0.84 -15.06 -21.63
CA ASN A 327 -0.21 -14.51 -20.41
C ASN A 327 -1.27 -14.16 -19.33
N ALA A 328 -2.37 -14.88 -19.26
CA ALA A 328 -3.43 -14.72 -18.29
C ALA A 328 -4.09 -16.07 -18.02
N GLY A 329 -4.57 -16.28 -16.81
CA GLY A 329 -5.13 -17.57 -16.44
C GLY A 329 -6.10 -17.47 -15.24
N ASN A 330 -5.99 -18.41 -14.32
CA ASN A 330 -6.90 -18.51 -13.19
C ASN A 330 -6.83 -17.30 -12.25
N ARG A 331 -5.63 -16.79 -11.95
CA ARG A 331 -5.46 -15.63 -11.05
C ARG A 331 -6.04 -14.35 -11.63
N THR A 332 -6.01 -14.20 -12.95
CA THR A 332 -6.66 -13.09 -13.66
C THR A 332 -8.16 -13.30 -13.87
N GLY A 333 -8.72 -14.43 -13.42
CA GLY A 333 -10.15 -14.71 -13.48
C GLY A 333 -10.64 -15.37 -14.76
N LEU A 334 -9.75 -15.74 -15.71
CA LEU A 334 -10.11 -16.50 -16.87
C LEU A 334 -10.64 -17.89 -16.49
N LYS A 335 -11.62 -18.38 -17.26
CA LYS A 335 -12.26 -19.67 -17.08
C LYS A 335 -12.18 -20.48 -18.37
N LYS A 336 -12.19 -21.80 -18.23
CA LYS A 336 -12.36 -22.69 -19.39
C LYS A 336 -13.70 -22.40 -20.05
N GLY A 337 -13.68 -22.24 -21.37
CA GLY A 337 -14.86 -21.90 -22.15
C GLY A 337 -15.00 -20.43 -22.52
N ASP A 338 -14.23 -19.53 -21.87
CA ASP A 338 -14.28 -18.10 -22.17
C ASP A 338 -13.92 -17.83 -23.62
N LEU A 339 -14.74 -16.99 -24.28
CA LEU A 339 -14.54 -16.54 -25.64
C LEU A 339 -13.84 -15.19 -25.65
N LEU A 340 -12.76 -15.09 -26.42
CA LEU A 340 -11.91 -13.92 -26.48
C LEU A 340 -11.70 -13.49 -27.94
N GLU A 341 -11.63 -12.19 -28.17
CA GLU A 341 -11.28 -11.60 -29.47
C GLU A 341 -9.77 -11.30 -29.51
N VAL A 342 -9.21 -11.54 -30.70
CA VAL A 342 -7.80 -11.29 -30.98
C VAL A 342 -7.69 -10.08 -31.91
N TYR A 343 -6.84 -9.15 -31.54
CA TYR A 343 -6.55 -7.93 -32.30
C TYR A 343 -5.09 -7.90 -32.72
N ALA A 344 -4.75 -7.13 -33.73
CA ALA A 344 -3.37 -7.00 -34.20
C ALA A 344 -2.44 -6.47 -33.08
N THR A 345 -1.15 -6.78 -33.16
CA THR A 345 -0.19 -6.46 -32.08
C THR A 345 -0.14 -4.99 -31.69
N GLY A 346 -0.37 -4.07 -32.62
CA GLY A 346 -0.40 -2.61 -32.37
C GLY A 346 -1.79 -2.04 -32.08
N ASP A 347 -2.85 -2.83 -32.23
CA ASP A 347 -4.25 -2.39 -32.10
C ASP A 347 -4.74 -2.58 -30.66
N VAL A 348 -4.22 -1.76 -29.75
CA VAL A 348 -4.61 -1.81 -28.32
C VAL A 348 -6.04 -1.29 -28.12
N ASP A 349 -6.47 -0.35 -28.92
CA ASP A 349 -7.83 0.23 -28.83
C ASP A 349 -8.89 -0.74 -29.35
N GLY A 350 -8.51 -1.74 -30.14
CA GLY A 350 -9.36 -2.85 -30.55
C GLY A 350 -10.40 -2.43 -31.59
N SER A 351 -9.97 -1.78 -32.65
CA SER A 351 -10.86 -1.31 -33.72
C SER A 351 -11.47 -2.45 -34.54
N SER A 352 -10.70 -3.51 -34.84
CA SER A 352 -11.16 -4.63 -35.66
C SER A 352 -10.50 -5.95 -35.23
N PRO A 353 -11.28 -6.92 -34.70
CA PRO A 353 -10.74 -8.21 -34.34
C PRO A 353 -10.30 -8.98 -35.60
N ILE A 354 -9.08 -9.56 -35.54
CA ILE A 354 -8.53 -10.40 -36.60
C ILE A 354 -8.86 -11.87 -36.40
N GLY A 355 -9.30 -12.28 -35.23
CA GLY A 355 -9.66 -13.63 -34.90
C GLY A 355 -10.42 -13.77 -33.60
N ARG A 356 -10.85 -15.01 -33.30
CA ARG A 356 -11.50 -15.41 -32.04
C ARG A 356 -10.90 -16.71 -31.55
N ILE A 357 -10.76 -16.77 -30.22
CA ILE A 357 -10.21 -17.95 -29.53
C ILE A 357 -11.12 -18.33 -28.36
N GLN A 358 -11.08 -19.60 -27.98
CA GLN A 358 -11.77 -20.12 -26.80
C GLN A 358 -10.79 -20.74 -25.83
N VAL A 359 -10.84 -20.37 -24.58
CA VAL A 359 -10.02 -20.94 -23.51
C VAL A 359 -10.36 -22.42 -23.32
N SER A 360 -9.39 -23.30 -23.58
CA SER A 360 -9.55 -24.75 -23.47
C SER A 360 -9.06 -25.29 -22.13
N LYS A 361 -7.99 -24.71 -21.59
CA LYS A 361 -7.35 -25.16 -20.35
C LYS A 361 -6.62 -24.01 -19.67
N LEU A 362 -6.63 -24.01 -18.32
CA LEU A 362 -5.79 -23.17 -17.49
C LEU A 362 -4.60 -23.99 -16.99
N PHE A 363 -3.42 -23.41 -16.88
CA PHE A 363 -2.24 -24.11 -16.40
C PHE A 363 -1.24 -23.16 -15.72
N GLY A 364 -0.32 -23.77 -14.93
CA GLY A 364 0.67 -23.01 -14.18
C GLY A 364 0.04 -22.07 -13.16
N VAL A 365 0.76 -21.01 -12.83
CA VAL A 365 0.30 -20.03 -11.82
C VAL A 365 -0.78 -19.12 -12.41
N ASP A 366 -0.57 -18.63 -13.63
CA ASP A 366 -1.51 -17.72 -14.29
C ASP A 366 -1.28 -17.70 -15.81
N ALA A 367 -1.59 -18.82 -16.47
CA ALA A 367 -1.53 -18.97 -17.91
C ALA A 367 -2.73 -19.79 -18.41
N ALA A 368 -3.08 -19.60 -19.69
CA ALA A 368 -4.15 -20.35 -20.32
C ALA A 368 -3.73 -20.84 -21.71
N VAL A 369 -4.32 -21.97 -22.10
CA VAL A 369 -4.31 -22.49 -23.48
C VAL A 369 -5.66 -22.18 -24.08
N ALA A 370 -5.68 -21.65 -25.29
CA ALA A 370 -6.90 -21.43 -26.04
C ALA A 370 -6.81 -22.04 -27.47
N GLN A 371 -7.94 -22.39 -28.04
CA GLN A 371 -8.06 -22.86 -29.41
C GLN A 371 -8.57 -21.75 -30.31
N VAL A 372 -8.00 -21.63 -31.49
CA VAL A 372 -8.48 -20.70 -32.52
C VAL A 372 -9.81 -21.23 -33.07
N ILE A 373 -10.87 -20.42 -32.95
CA ILE A 373 -12.20 -20.75 -33.47
C ILE A 373 -12.39 -20.12 -34.83
N GLN A 374 -11.90 -18.90 -35.04
CA GLN A 374 -12.12 -18.13 -36.25
C GLN A 374 -11.00 -17.14 -36.48
N GLY A 375 -10.68 -16.88 -37.76
CA GLY A 375 -9.76 -15.83 -38.18
C GLY A 375 -8.28 -16.19 -38.03
N ARG A 376 -7.47 -15.20 -37.69
CA ARG A 376 -6.00 -15.31 -37.60
C ARG A 376 -5.51 -14.97 -36.19
N VAL A 377 -4.40 -15.55 -35.83
CA VAL A 377 -3.69 -15.25 -34.56
C VAL A 377 -2.22 -15.00 -34.85
N GLN A 378 -1.59 -14.20 -34.04
CA GLN A 378 -0.15 -13.91 -34.15
C GLN A 378 0.49 -13.74 -32.78
N LEU A 379 1.79 -13.96 -32.70
CA LEU A 379 2.56 -13.73 -31.48
C LEU A 379 2.42 -12.26 -31.02
N ASN A 380 2.29 -12.05 -29.73
CA ASN A 380 2.08 -10.75 -29.11
C ASN A 380 0.78 -10.02 -29.50
N ALA A 381 -0.14 -10.67 -30.19
CA ALA A 381 -1.47 -10.11 -30.47
C ALA A 381 -2.19 -9.75 -29.16
N VAL A 382 -2.97 -8.67 -29.21
CA VAL A 382 -3.81 -8.23 -28.09
C VAL A 382 -5.03 -9.15 -28.03
N VAL A 383 -5.39 -9.55 -26.83
CA VAL A 383 -6.58 -10.38 -26.58
C VAL A 383 -7.46 -9.69 -25.56
N LYS A 384 -8.74 -9.51 -25.92
CA LYS A 384 -9.77 -8.90 -25.07
C LYS A 384 -10.98 -9.85 -24.93
N PRO A 385 -11.77 -9.71 -23.84
CA PRO A 385 -13.01 -10.47 -23.73
C PRO A 385 -14.01 -10.03 -24.80
N LEU A 386 -14.84 -10.98 -25.24
CA LEU A 386 -15.91 -10.68 -26.18
C LEU A 386 -16.85 -9.65 -25.57
N PRO A 387 -17.23 -8.57 -26.27
CA PRO A 387 -18.24 -7.62 -25.77
C PRO A 387 -19.50 -8.37 -25.39
N GLN A 388 -20.01 -8.17 -24.16
CA GLN A 388 -21.32 -8.68 -23.79
C GLN A 388 -22.37 -7.83 -24.52
N SER A 389 -23.14 -8.48 -25.38
CA SER A 389 -24.26 -7.90 -26.10
C SER A 389 -25.42 -7.60 -25.18
#